data_7529167731772f7d76c836d4e13c3b26
#
_entry.id   7529167731772f7d76c836d4e13c3b26
#
_cell.length_a   1.000
_cell.length_b   1.000
_cell.length_c   1.000
_cell.angle_alpha   90.00
_cell.angle_beta   90.00
_cell.angle_gamma   90.00
#
_symmetry.space_group_name_H-M   'P 1'
#
loop_
_entity.id
_entity.type
_entity.pdbx_description
1 polymer ?
#
loop_
_entity_poly.entity_id
_entity_poly.type
_entity_poly.pdbx_seq_one_letter_code
_entity_poly.pdbx_strand_id
1 'polypeptide(L)'
;MTVTWEESGWEEVTRRVGRCRLPVWDCTAGLVVGDGAVLLIDAGSSLGEGARLRNEARRLLGGARVTHLALTHSHFDHVFGAAAFAGVEVFGAVGLDKALARDREELRADAVRNGLDAGEAAEAADLLVRPHHHVSGEWTLDLGGGVQVLLANVGPGHTAHDLAVLVPGSPSSPEVVFCGDLVEESGDPQAGPDAVPSHWPAALDRLLDLGGEDALYVPGHGAVVDAAFVRAQRDALAVRFGVS
;
A
#
# COMPACT_ATOMS: atom_id res chain seq x y z
N MET A 1 -11.24 -16.67 -11.39
CA MET A 1 -12.13 -16.56 -10.20
C MET A 1 -13.04 -15.35 -10.39
N THR A 2 -14.34 -15.42 -10.08
CA THR A 2 -15.25 -14.25 -10.08
C THR A 2 -15.37 -13.76 -8.65
N VAL A 3 -15.16 -12.47 -8.43
CA VAL A 3 -15.21 -11.84 -7.12
C VAL A 3 -16.42 -10.91 -7.06
N THR A 4 -17.16 -10.92 -5.96
CA THR A 4 -18.27 -9.99 -5.69
C THR A 4 -17.83 -9.06 -4.56
N TRP A 5 -17.29 -7.90 -4.92
CA TRP A 5 -16.61 -6.98 -4.01
C TRP A 5 -17.54 -6.37 -2.95
N GLU A 6 -18.74 -5.98 -3.34
CA GLU A 6 -19.68 -5.19 -2.51
C GLU A 6 -20.21 -5.94 -1.27
N GLU A 7 -20.22 -7.28 -1.29
CA GLU A 7 -20.74 -8.10 -0.18
C GLU A 7 -19.79 -8.22 1.02
N SER A 8 -18.58 -7.70 0.92
CA SER A 8 -17.49 -7.98 1.89
C SER A 8 -16.83 -6.76 2.51
N GLY A 9 -17.33 -5.55 2.27
CA GLY A 9 -16.70 -4.31 2.75
C GLY A 9 -15.52 -3.86 1.89
N TRP A 10 -15.33 -4.49 0.73
CA TRP A 10 -14.36 -4.11 -0.29
C TRP A 10 -15.06 -3.36 -1.41
N GLU A 11 -14.37 -2.38 -1.98
CA GLU A 11 -14.81 -1.62 -3.15
C GLU A 11 -14.11 -2.17 -4.40
N GLU A 12 -14.87 -2.42 -5.48
CA GLU A 12 -14.28 -2.77 -6.76
C GLU A 12 -13.59 -1.54 -7.38
N VAL A 13 -12.30 -1.65 -7.66
CA VAL A 13 -11.55 -0.69 -8.49
C VAL A 13 -11.61 -1.13 -9.96
N THR A 14 -11.31 -2.40 -10.19
CA THR A 14 -11.53 -3.10 -11.46
C THR A 14 -11.92 -4.55 -11.18
N ARG A 15 -12.35 -5.29 -12.19
CA ARG A 15 -12.84 -6.68 -12.04
C ARG A 15 -12.00 -7.59 -11.14
N ARG A 16 -10.66 -7.40 -11.11
CA ARG A 16 -9.72 -8.24 -10.33
C ARG A 16 -8.97 -7.46 -9.25
N VAL A 17 -9.31 -6.21 -9.10
CA VAL A 17 -8.67 -5.29 -8.16
C VAL A 17 -9.71 -4.65 -7.30
N GLY A 18 -9.57 -4.79 -5.99
CA GLY A 18 -10.40 -4.11 -5.02
C GLY A 18 -9.57 -3.39 -3.98
N ARG A 19 -10.21 -2.51 -3.26
CA ARG A 19 -9.65 -1.84 -2.10
C ARG A 19 -10.59 -1.90 -0.91
N CYS A 20 -10.04 -1.79 0.28
CA CYS A 20 -10.79 -1.63 1.52
C CYS A 20 -10.27 -0.38 2.22
N ARG A 21 -11.16 0.59 2.50
CA ARG A 21 -10.83 1.74 3.36
C ARG A 21 -11.01 1.33 4.81
N LEU A 22 -9.94 1.47 5.58
CA LEU A 22 -9.92 1.06 6.97
C LEU A 22 -10.42 2.20 7.85
N PRO A 23 -11.25 1.92 8.87
CA PRO A 23 -11.75 2.97 9.75
C PRO A 23 -10.62 3.61 10.55
N VAL A 24 -10.87 4.74 11.18
CA VAL A 24 -10.02 5.55 12.04
C VAL A 24 -9.03 6.43 11.26
N TRP A 25 -8.10 5.87 10.50
CA TRP A 25 -7.11 6.64 9.72
C TRP A 25 -7.41 6.70 8.23
N ASP A 26 -8.49 6.03 7.78
CA ASP A 26 -8.87 5.96 6.36
C ASP A 26 -7.80 5.31 5.46
N CYS A 27 -6.90 4.52 6.06
CA CYS A 27 -5.86 3.81 5.35
C CYS A 27 -6.44 2.82 4.33
N THR A 28 -5.82 2.70 3.19
CA THR A 28 -6.24 1.80 2.11
C THR A 28 -5.46 0.48 2.15
N ALA A 29 -6.19 -0.65 2.21
CA ALA A 29 -5.65 -1.95 1.86
C ALA A 29 -6.11 -2.35 0.46
N GLY A 30 -5.20 -2.83 -0.39
CA GLY A 30 -5.48 -3.29 -1.75
C GLY A 30 -5.53 -4.81 -1.86
N LEU A 31 -6.33 -5.35 -2.81
CA LEU A 31 -6.38 -6.77 -3.12
C LEU A 31 -6.37 -6.99 -4.62
N VAL A 32 -5.42 -7.79 -5.12
CA VAL A 32 -5.34 -8.19 -6.53
C VAL A 32 -5.50 -9.70 -6.63
N VAL A 33 -6.50 -10.15 -7.42
CA VAL A 33 -6.92 -11.55 -7.48
C VAL A 33 -6.54 -12.18 -8.81
N GLY A 34 -5.55 -13.08 -8.78
CA GLY A 34 -5.21 -13.99 -9.87
C GLY A 34 -5.93 -15.34 -9.77
N ASP A 35 -5.69 -16.24 -10.72
CA ASP A 35 -6.25 -17.59 -10.67
C ASP A 35 -5.35 -18.57 -9.90
N GLY A 36 -4.09 -18.22 -9.66
CA GLY A 36 -3.11 -19.04 -8.93
C GLY A 36 -2.64 -18.42 -7.62
N ALA A 37 -2.70 -17.09 -7.51
CA ALA A 37 -2.20 -16.35 -6.35
C ALA A 37 -3.05 -15.09 -6.11
N VAL A 38 -2.94 -14.56 -4.89
CA VAL A 38 -3.63 -13.34 -4.45
C VAL A 38 -2.63 -12.45 -3.74
N LEU A 39 -2.54 -11.19 -4.17
CA LEU A 39 -1.71 -10.18 -3.54
C LEU A 39 -2.58 -9.26 -2.68
N LEU A 40 -2.20 -9.10 -1.42
CA LEU A 40 -2.64 -8.01 -0.54
C LEU A 40 -1.61 -6.88 -0.60
N ILE A 41 -2.08 -5.64 -0.56
CA ILE A 41 -1.26 -4.44 -0.49
C ILE A 41 -1.62 -3.76 0.82
N ASP A 42 -0.64 -3.61 1.69
CA ASP A 42 -0.74 -3.16 3.07
C ASP A 42 -1.69 -3.99 3.97
N ALA A 43 -1.60 -3.85 5.27
CA ALA A 43 -2.21 -4.78 6.20
C ALA A 43 -2.98 -4.13 7.35
N GLY A 44 -3.01 -2.80 7.42
CA GLY A 44 -3.69 -2.05 8.47
C GLY A 44 -2.84 -1.82 9.73
N SER A 45 -3.45 -1.16 10.69
CA SER A 45 -2.84 -0.49 11.84
C SER A 45 -2.68 -1.36 13.09
N SER A 46 -3.26 -2.56 13.11
CA SER A 46 -3.23 -3.45 14.26
C SER A 46 -3.39 -4.92 13.87
N LEU A 47 -3.04 -5.84 14.76
CA LEU A 47 -3.28 -7.28 14.53
C LEU A 47 -4.76 -7.59 14.38
N GLY A 48 -5.63 -6.89 15.12
CA GLY A 48 -7.09 -7.02 15.01
C GLY A 48 -7.58 -6.61 13.63
N GLU A 49 -7.10 -5.50 13.11
CA GLU A 49 -7.45 -5.02 11.77
C GLU A 49 -6.93 -5.94 10.67
N GLY A 50 -5.67 -6.39 10.76
CA GLY A 50 -5.11 -7.40 9.85
C GLY A 50 -5.89 -8.72 9.87
N ALA A 51 -6.31 -9.19 11.05
CA ALA A 51 -7.12 -10.39 11.17
C ALA A 51 -8.52 -10.22 10.53
N ARG A 52 -9.11 -9.04 10.65
CA ARG A 52 -10.36 -8.68 9.96
C ARG A 52 -10.18 -8.72 8.45
N LEU A 53 -9.17 -8.01 7.91
CA LEU A 53 -8.83 -8.01 6.48
C LEU A 53 -8.64 -9.43 5.93
N ARG A 54 -7.87 -10.26 6.66
CA ARG A 54 -7.66 -11.67 6.27
C ARG A 54 -8.97 -12.45 6.18
N ASN A 55 -9.86 -12.29 7.16
CA ASN A 55 -11.13 -13.01 7.20
C ASN A 55 -12.09 -12.52 6.10
N GLU A 56 -12.13 -11.22 5.83
CA GLU A 56 -12.91 -10.63 4.75
C GLU A 56 -12.40 -11.07 3.38
N ALA A 57 -11.07 -10.96 3.13
CA ALA A 57 -10.46 -11.46 1.91
C ALA A 57 -10.75 -12.96 1.69
N ARG A 58 -10.67 -13.79 2.75
CA ARG A 58 -10.97 -15.22 2.65
C ARG A 58 -12.44 -15.47 2.27
N ARG A 59 -13.38 -14.70 2.80
CA ARG A 59 -14.81 -14.80 2.41
C ARG A 59 -15.00 -14.41 0.96
N LEU A 60 -14.44 -13.27 0.56
CA LEU A 60 -14.47 -12.74 -0.80
C LEU A 60 -13.92 -13.75 -1.83
N LEU A 61 -12.86 -14.45 -1.46
CA LEU A 61 -12.15 -15.43 -2.30
C LEU A 61 -12.77 -16.85 -2.25
N GLY A 62 -13.96 -17.03 -1.65
CA GLY A 62 -14.59 -18.34 -1.55
C GLY A 62 -13.79 -19.37 -0.73
N GLY A 63 -13.00 -18.91 0.25
CA GLY A 63 -12.16 -19.73 1.12
C GLY A 63 -10.68 -19.81 0.71
N ALA A 64 -10.29 -19.28 -0.47
CA ALA A 64 -8.89 -19.16 -0.85
C ALA A 64 -8.15 -18.16 0.07
N ARG A 65 -6.81 -18.17 0.01
CA ARG A 65 -5.98 -17.35 0.90
C ARG A 65 -5.19 -16.33 0.11
N VAL A 66 -4.89 -15.22 0.76
CA VAL A 66 -3.79 -14.32 0.35
C VAL A 66 -2.49 -15.12 0.35
N THR A 67 -1.69 -14.98 -0.69
CA THR A 67 -0.43 -15.68 -0.89
C THR A 67 0.78 -14.74 -0.87
N HIS A 68 0.56 -13.47 -1.21
CA HIS A 68 1.58 -12.43 -1.29
C HIS A 68 1.10 -11.19 -0.56
N LEU A 69 2.02 -10.48 0.08
CA LEU A 69 1.79 -9.19 0.74
C LEU A 69 2.85 -8.21 0.26
N ALA A 70 2.44 -7.07 -0.28
CA ALA A 70 3.31 -5.93 -0.55
C ALA A 70 3.10 -4.87 0.52
N LEU A 71 4.17 -4.44 1.17
CA LEU A 71 4.18 -3.30 2.08
C LEU A 71 4.68 -2.07 1.34
N THR A 72 3.85 -1.02 1.29
CA THR A 72 4.16 0.19 0.54
C THR A 72 5.26 1.00 1.20
N HIS A 73 5.22 1.14 2.52
CA HIS A 73 6.21 1.89 3.31
C HIS A 73 6.18 1.48 4.80
N SER A 74 6.92 2.19 5.66
CA SER A 74 7.18 1.79 7.05
C SER A 74 6.30 2.47 8.10
N HIS A 75 5.05 2.87 7.81
CA HIS A 75 4.17 3.45 8.82
C HIS A 75 3.24 2.41 9.44
N PHE A 76 2.88 2.64 10.73
CA PHE A 76 2.19 1.66 11.55
C PHE A 76 0.82 1.24 10.99
N ASP A 77 0.10 2.16 10.40
CA ASP A 77 -1.23 1.96 9.83
C ASP A 77 -1.25 1.15 8.53
N HIS A 78 -0.08 0.91 7.95
CA HIS A 78 0.13 0.04 6.78
C HIS A 78 0.73 -1.33 7.15
N VAL A 79 1.53 -1.42 8.21
CA VAL A 79 2.35 -2.62 8.47
C VAL A 79 1.95 -3.44 9.70
N PHE A 80 1.29 -2.86 10.70
CA PHE A 80 1.05 -3.53 11.98
C PHE A 80 0.14 -4.74 11.90
N GLY A 81 -0.77 -4.81 10.92
CA GLY A 81 -1.62 -5.96 10.69
C GLY A 81 -0.95 -7.13 9.97
N ALA A 82 0.28 -6.98 9.48
CA ALA A 82 0.95 -7.96 8.61
C ALA A 82 1.11 -9.34 9.24
N ALA A 83 1.30 -9.44 10.57
CA ALA A 83 1.45 -10.71 11.26
C ALA A 83 0.20 -11.60 11.21
N ALA A 84 -0.98 -11.03 10.90
CA ALA A 84 -2.19 -11.81 10.66
C ALA A 84 -2.11 -12.68 9.40
N PHE A 85 -1.16 -12.42 8.50
CA PHE A 85 -0.99 -13.11 7.22
C PHE A 85 0.20 -14.07 7.23
N ALA A 86 0.23 -14.97 8.22
CA ALA A 86 1.31 -15.93 8.35
C ALA A 86 1.45 -16.84 7.10
N GLY A 87 2.70 -17.04 6.66
CA GLY A 87 3.03 -17.95 5.55
C GLY A 87 2.84 -17.34 4.16
N VAL A 88 2.67 -16.02 4.03
CA VAL A 88 2.68 -15.30 2.76
C VAL A 88 4.10 -14.87 2.38
N GLU A 89 4.34 -14.68 1.09
CA GLU A 89 5.56 -14.03 0.59
C GLU A 89 5.43 -12.50 0.76
N VAL A 90 6.36 -11.88 1.49
CA VAL A 90 6.29 -10.46 1.84
C VAL A 90 7.32 -9.66 1.05
N PHE A 91 6.84 -8.64 0.34
CA PHE A 91 7.60 -7.75 -0.51
C PHE A 91 7.62 -6.33 0.07
N GLY A 92 8.71 -5.62 -0.17
CA GLY A 92 8.85 -4.21 0.16
C GLY A 92 10.05 -3.59 -0.54
N ALA A 93 10.15 -2.28 -0.58
CA ALA A 93 11.31 -1.60 -1.14
C ALA A 93 12.59 -2.01 -0.40
N VAL A 94 13.72 -2.05 -1.12
CA VAL A 94 15.01 -2.36 -0.52
C VAL A 94 15.31 -1.41 0.63
N GLY A 95 15.68 -1.98 1.78
CA GLY A 95 15.95 -1.23 3.02
C GLY A 95 14.76 -1.12 3.98
N LEU A 96 13.52 -1.37 3.54
CA LEU A 96 12.34 -1.37 4.39
C LEU A 96 12.46 -2.36 5.56
N ASP A 97 13.03 -3.55 5.33
CA ASP A 97 13.29 -4.56 6.35
C ASP A 97 14.16 -4.04 7.50
N LYS A 98 15.15 -3.22 7.15
CA LYS A 98 16.09 -2.60 8.10
C LYS A 98 15.45 -1.42 8.83
N ALA A 99 14.67 -0.61 8.11
CA ALA A 99 13.92 0.51 8.71
C ALA A 99 12.95 -0.03 9.77
N LEU A 100 12.12 -1.02 9.43
CA LEU A 100 11.18 -1.65 10.37
C LEU A 100 11.88 -2.27 11.60
N ALA A 101 13.07 -2.88 11.40
CA ALA A 101 13.83 -3.45 12.51
C ALA A 101 14.44 -2.38 13.42
N ARG A 102 14.92 -1.28 12.85
CA ARG A 102 15.56 -0.17 13.58
C ARG A 102 14.55 0.66 14.33
N ASP A 103 13.43 0.99 13.68
CA ASP A 103 12.50 2.02 14.12
C ASP A 103 11.26 1.45 14.83
N ARG A 104 11.28 0.16 15.23
CA ARG A 104 10.17 -0.56 15.87
C ARG A 104 9.55 0.21 17.05
N GLU A 105 10.38 0.74 17.95
CA GLU A 105 9.89 1.48 19.12
C GLU A 105 9.30 2.84 18.74
N GLU A 106 9.85 3.48 17.70
CA GLU A 106 9.28 4.73 17.18
C GLU A 106 7.93 4.48 16.50
N LEU A 107 7.79 3.42 15.70
CA LEU A 107 6.52 3.00 15.12
C LEU A 107 5.45 2.76 16.20
N ARG A 108 5.83 2.07 17.29
CA ARG A 108 4.94 1.87 18.43
C ARG A 108 4.53 3.19 19.07
N ALA A 109 5.49 4.07 19.32
CA ALA A 109 5.24 5.37 19.92
C ALA A 109 4.37 6.25 19.02
N ASP A 110 4.60 6.18 17.72
CA ASP A 110 3.80 6.89 16.72
C ASP A 110 2.35 6.42 16.68
N ALA A 111 2.13 5.11 16.64
CA ALA A 111 0.80 4.52 16.70
C ALA A 111 0.02 4.99 17.94
N VAL A 112 0.67 5.03 19.12
CA VAL A 112 0.05 5.51 20.36
C VAL A 112 -0.24 7.01 20.27
N ARG A 113 0.67 7.83 19.72
CA ARG A 113 0.43 9.27 19.53
C ARG A 113 -0.78 9.55 18.64
N ASN A 114 -1.00 8.69 17.65
CA ASN A 114 -2.13 8.76 16.71
C ASN A 114 -3.41 8.09 17.25
N GLY A 115 -3.39 7.54 18.47
CA GLY A 115 -4.58 7.08 19.17
C GLY A 115 -4.82 5.57 19.18
N LEU A 116 -3.87 4.76 18.67
CA LEU A 116 -3.92 3.30 18.86
C LEU A 116 -3.72 2.97 20.35
N ASP A 117 -4.47 1.98 20.86
CA ASP A 117 -4.27 1.48 22.22
C ASP A 117 -2.81 1.04 22.44
N ALA A 118 -2.25 1.41 23.60
CA ALA A 118 -0.84 1.16 23.88
C ALA A 118 -0.49 -0.34 23.94
N GLY A 119 -1.44 -1.19 24.36
CA GLY A 119 -1.28 -2.64 24.37
C GLY A 119 -1.31 -3.22 22.96
N GLU A 120 -2.26 -2.79 22.13
CA GLU A 120 -2.34 -3.17 20.72
C GLU A 120 -1.09 -2.74 19.93
N ALA A 121 -0.62 -1.50 20.16
CA ALA A 121 0.60 -1.00 19.54
C ALA A 121 1.85 -1.81 19.95
N ALA A 122 1.96 -2.19 21.22
CA ALA A 122 3.06 -3.01 21.71
C ALA A 122 3.03 -4.42 21.11
N GLU A 123 1.86 -5.07 21.10
CA GLU A 123 1.69 -6.40 20.53
C GLU A 123 2.03 -6.41 19.03
N ALA A 124 1.55 -5.43 18.26
CA ALA A 124 1.82 -5.32 16.82
C ALA A 124 3.32 -5.07 16.56
N ALA A 125 3.95 -4.18 17.33
CA ALA A 125 5.38 -3.91 17.22
C ALA A 125 6.24 -5.14 17.56
N ASP A 126 5.86 -5.95 18.54
CA ASP A 126 6.57 -7.17 18.90
C ASP A 126 6.48 -8.27 17.82
N LEU A 127 5.39 -8.28 17.05
CA LEU A 127 5.13 -9.21 15.96
C LEU A 127 5.39 -8.61 14.57
N LEU A 128 6.10 -7.49 14.49
CA LEU A 128 6.34 -6.75 13.25
C LEU A 128 6.96 -7.65 12.16
N VAL A 129 6.26 -7.75 11.03
CA VAL A 129 6.70 -8.55 9.87
C VAL A 129 7.62 -7.70 8.98
N ARG A 130 8.74 -8.28 8.57
CA ARG A 130 9.70 -7.65 7.66
C ARG A 130 9.63 -8.30 6.29
N PRO A 131 9.77 -7.54 5.19
CA PRO A 131 9.84 -8.10 3.85
C PRO A 131 10.93 -9.16 3.72
N HIS A 132 10.62 -10.26 3.02
CA HIS A 132 11.59 -11.28 2.62
C HIS A 132 12.18 -10.94 1.25
N HIS A 133 11.39 -10.29 0.40
CA HIS A 133 11.77 -9.91 -0.96
C HIS A 133 11.97 -8.39 -1.02
N HIS A 134 13.19 -8.00 -1.41
CA HIS A 134 13.61 -6.60 -1.44
C HIS A 134 13.60 -6.07 -2.88
N VAL A 135 12.64 -5.21 -3.19
CA VAL A 135 12.50 -4.60 -4.51
C VAL A 135 13.43 -3.40 -4.62
N SER A 136 14.48 -3.51 -5.44
CA SER A 136 15.47 -2.42 -5.64
C SER A 136 15.18 -1.55 -6.88
N GLY A 137 14.37 -2.03 -7.80
CA GLY A 137 13.87 -1.37 -9.00
C GLY A 137 12.46 -1.84 -9.26
N GLU A 138 12.29 -2.78 -10.19
CA GLU A 138 11.00 -3.36 -10.54
C GLU A 138 11.01 -4.89 -10.32
N TRP A 139 9.86 -5.43 -9.91
CA TRP A 139 9.64 -6.86 -9.72
C TRP A 139 8.26 -7.24 -10.22
N THR A 140 8.19 -8.10 -11.24
CA THR A 140 6.91 -8.59 -11.76
C THR A 140 6.49 -9.87 -11.03
N LEU A 141 5.26 -9.88 -10.54
CA LEU A 141 4.58 -11.06 -9.98
C LEU A 141 3.57 -11.57 -11.01
N ASP A 142 3.58 -12.88 -11.27
CA ASP A 142 2.51 -13.57 -12.02
C ASP A 142 1.55 -14.21 -11.03
N LEU A 143 0.33 -13.68 -10.93
CA LEU A 143 -0.70 -14.21 -10.06
C LEU A 143 -1.57 -15.28 -10.73
N GLY A 144 -1.26 -15.65 -11.96
CA GLY A 144 -2.00 -16.63 -12.76
C GLY A 144 -3.24 -16.05 -13.46
N GLY A 145 -3.73 -16.78 -14.46
CA GLY A 145 -4.90 -16.34 -15.25
C GLY A 145 -4.66 -15.08 -16.07
N GLY A 146 -3.40 -14.79 -16.43
CA GLY A 146 -3.00 -13.59 -17.16
C GLY A 146 -2.94 -12.32 -16.28
N VAL A 147 -3.05 -12.44 -14.97
CA VAL A 147 -2.91 -11.33 -14.04
C VAL A 147 -1.46 -11.18 -13.63
N GLN A 148 -0.84 -10.10 -14.07
CA GLN A 148 0.49 -9.69 -13.64
C GLN A 148 0.41 -8.43 -12.78
N VAL A 149 1.37 -8.26 -11.89
CA VAL A 149 1.51 -7.09 -11.03
C VAL A 149 2.97 -6.66 -11.06
N LEU A 150 3.22 -5.37 -11.23
CA LEU A 150 4.54 -4.79 -11.13
C LEU A 150 4.69 -4.10 -9.77
N LEU A 151 5.63 -4.55 -8.96
CA LEU A 151 6.10 -3.86 -7.77
C LEU A 151 7.25 -2.94 -8.17
N ALA A 152 7.13 -1.65 -7.91
CA ALA A 152 8.13 -0.66 -8.30
C ALA A 152 8.62 0.14 -7.10
N ASN A 153 9.93 0.13 -6.86
CA ASN A 153 10.56 1.05 -5.92
C ASN A 153 10.60 2.44 -6.54
N VAL A 154 9.67 3.30 -6.16
CA VAL A 154 9.51 4.67 -6.68
C VAL A 154 10.08 5.73 -5.75
N GLY A 155 10.39 5.36 -4.49
CA GLY A 155 10.94 6.25 -3.49
C GLY A 155 12.36 6.73 -3.78
N PRO A 156 12.89 7.54 -2.88
CA PRO A 156 12.26 8.05 -1.67
C PRO A 156 11.30 9.22 -1.93
N GLY A 157 10.39 9.46 -1.00
CA GLY A 157 9.43 10.57 -1.05
C GLY A 157 8.74 10.77 0.28
N HIS A 158 7.63 10.07 0.52
CA HIS A 158 6.93 10.06 1.80
C HIS A 158 7.77 9.40 2.91
N THR A 159 8.47 8.31 2.55
CA THR A 159 9.55 7.72 3.35
C THR A 159 10.81 7.54 2.51
N ALA A 160 11.85 6.94 3.10
CA ALA A 160 13.04 6.55 2.34
C ALA A 160 12.83 5.27 1.48
N HIS A 161 11.73 4.55 1.66
CA HIS A 161 11.51 3.20 1.13
C HIS A 161 10.09 3.00 0.58
N ASP A 162 9.65 3.89 -0.32
CA ASP A 162 8.30 3.84 -0.89
C ASP A 162 8.22 2.88 -2.08
N LEU A 163 7.21 2.00 -2.04
CA LEU A 163 6.89 1.01 -3.06
C LEU A 163 5.52 1.30 -3.66
N ALA A 164 5.45 1.39 -4.98
CA ALA A 164 4.18 1.40 -5.70
C ALA A 164 3.84 0.01 -6.25
N VAL A 165 2.55 -0.25 -6.45
CA VAL A 165 2.06 -1.50 -7.04
C VAL A 165 1.20 -1.17 -8.25
N LEU A 166 1.69 -1.48 -9.44
CA LEU A 166 0.96 -1.32 -10.70
C LEU A 166 0.29 -2.63 -11.10
N VAL A 167 -1.00 -2.59 -11.33
CA VAL A 167 -1.75 -3.65 -12.02
C VAL A 167 -2.02 -3.18 -13.45
N PRO A 168 -1.38 -3.82 -14.46
CA PRO A 168 -1.57 -3.44 -15.85
C PRO A 168 -3.02 -3.52 -16.28
N GLY A 169 -3.44 -2.56 -17.08
CA GLY A 169 -4.77 -2.51 -17.67
C GLY A 169 -4.98 -3.54 -18.79
N SER A 170 -6.14 -3.48 -19.36
CA SER A 170 -6.53 -4.25 -20.55
C SER A 170 -7.35 -3.35 -21.49
N PRO A 171 -7.69 -3.77 -22.71
CA PRO A 171 -8.55 -2.98 -23.58
C PRO A 171 -9.92 -2.58 -22.98
N SER A 172 -10.33 -3.24 -21.87
CA SER A 172 -11.59 -2.99 -21.18
C SER A 172 -11.44 -2.53 -19.73
N SER A 173 -10.22 -2.28 -19.26
CA SER A 173 -9.95 -1.90 -17.87
C SER A 173 -8.71 -1.01 -17.81
N PRO A 174 -8.76 0.11 -17.10
CA PRO A 174 -7.58 0.96 -16.91
C PRO A 174 -6.49 0.27 -16.11
N GLU A 175 -5.30 0.81 -16.15
CA GLU A 175 -4.23 0.54 -15.18
C GLU A 175 -4.68 0.99 -13.78
N VAL A 176 -4.20 0.28 -12.76
CA VAL A 176 -4.40 0.67 -11.36
C VAL A 176 -3.04 0.78 -10.66
N VAL A 177 -2.77 1.91 -10.04
CA VAL A 177 -1.54 2.17 -9.30
C VAL A 177 -1.86 2.39 -7.83
N PHE A 178 -1.46 1.48 -6.95
CA PHE A 178 -1.48 1.73 -5.51
C PHE A 178 -0.22 2.51 -5.14
N CYS A 179 -0.43 3.68 -4.56
CA CYS A 179 0.60 4.70 -4.38
C CYS A 179 1.22 4.72 -2.97
N GLY A 180 0.58 4.05 -1.99
CA GLY A 180 0.85 4.34 -0.59
C GLY A 180 0.64 5.83 -0.30
N ASP A 181 1.31 6.34 0.69
CA ASP A 181 1.18 7.74 1.14
C ASP A 181 2.01 8.73 0.32
N LEU A 182 2.61 8.27 -0.78
CA LEU A 182 3.11 9.21 -1.79
C LEU A 182 1.99 10.08 -2.34
N VAL A 183 0.77 9.53 -2.44
CA VAL A 183 -0.45 10.27 -2.81
C VAL A 183 -1.43 10.23 -1.65
N GLU A 184 -1.91 11.40 -1.24
CA GLU A 184 -2.85 11.63 -0.15
C GLU A 184 -4.08 12.38 -0.69
N GLU A 185 -5.29 11.80 -0.53
CA GLU A 185 -6.53 12.45 -0.98
C GLU A 185 -7.37 12.93 0.20
N SER A 186 -7.29 12.30 1.36
CA SER A 186 -8.09 12.66 2.52
C SER A 186 -7.62 13.91 3.26
N GLY A 187 -6.44 14.45 2.91
CA GLY A 187 -5.87 15.63 3.54
C GLY A 187 -4.60 16.15 2.85
N ASP A 188 -3.87 16.99 3.55
CA ASP A 188 -2.56 17.44 3.08
C ASP A 188 -1.51 16.34 3.25
N PRO A 189 -0.63 16.09 2.25
CA PRO A 189 0.44 15.11 2.34
C PRO A 189 1.32 15.34 3.58
N GLN A 190 1.45 14.30 4.41
CA GLN A 190 2.15 14.35 5.68
C GLN A 190 3.65 14.07 5.48
N ALA A 191 4.50 15.06 5.73
CA ALA A 191 5.96 14.89 5.73
C ALA A 191 6.43 14.65 7.15
N GLY A 192 6.54 13.38 7.53
CA GLY A 192 7.09 12.94 8.81
C GLY A 192 8.61 13.14 8.93
N PRO A 193 9.19 12.76 10.08
CA PRO A 193 10.65 12.88 10.29
C PRO A 193 11.49 12.01 9.36
N ASP A 194 10.92 10.95 8.81
CA ASP A 194 11.52 10.00 7.89
C ASP A 194 11.27 10.32 6.41
N ALA A 195 10.46 11.36 6.13
CA ALA A 195 10.23 11.84 4.77
C ALA A 195 11.51 12.35 4.11
N VAL A 196 11.54 12.27 2.78
CA VAL A 196 12.61 12.85 1.94
C VAL A 196 12.00 13.89 1.00
N PRO A 197 11.64 15.07 1.53
CA PRO A 197 10.80 16.05 0.83
C PRO A 197 11.36 16.49 -0.52
N SER A 198 12.70 16.60 -0.64
CA SER A 198 13.36 17.01 -1.88
C SER A 198 13.23 16.00 -3.03
N HIS A 199 12.87 14.75 -2.74
CA HIS A 199 12.71 13.68 -3.73
C HIS A 199 11.25 13.34 -4.01
N TRP A 200 10.34 13.81 -3.16
CA TRP A 200 8.93 13.44 -3.25
C TRP A 200 8.28 13.85 -4.59
N PRO A 201 8.46 15.06 -5.13
CA PRO A 201 7.93 15.38 -6.46
C PRO A 201 8.43 14.42 -7.55
N ALA A 202 9.72 14.05 -7.53
CA ALA A 202 10.27 13.09 -8.48
C ALA A 202 9.72 11.66 -8.30
N ALA A 203 9.34 11.26 -7.08
CA ALA A 203 8.65 10.00 -6.84
C ALA A 203 7.25 10.01 -7.47
N LEU A 204 6.52 11.13 -7.38
CA LEU A 204 5.23 11.29 -8.05
C LEU A 204 5.34 11.32 -9.58
N ASP A 205 6.42 11.91 -10.14
CA ASP A 205 6.69 11.82 -11.58
C ASP A 205 6.84 10.35 -12.00
N ARG A 206 7.57 9.52 -11.20
CA ARG A 206 7.69 8.09 -11.48
C ARG A 206 6.36 7.33 -11.39
N LEU A 207 5.48 7.70 -10.46
CA LEU A 207 4.12 7.12 -10.42
C LEU A 207 3.33 7.43 -11.69
N LEU A 208 3.41 8.68 -12.17
CA LEU A 208 2.76 9.11 -13.42
C LEU A 208 3.35 8.40 -14.65
N ASP A 209 4.67 8.21 -14.70
CA ASP A 209 5.34 7.46 -15.77
C ASP A 209 4.91 5.97 -15.78
N LEU A 210 4.68 5.38 -14.61
CA LEU A 210 4.22 4.00 -14.48
C LEU A 210 2.76 3.81 -14.92
N GLY A 211 1.85 4.65 -14.43
CA GLY A 211 0.41 4.48 -14.65
C GLY A 211 -0.10 5.15 -15.91
N GLY A 212 0.47 6.33 -16.26
CA GLY A 212 0.00 7.12 -17.40
C GLY A 212 -1.27 7.93 -17.10
N GLU A 213 -1.81 8.55 -18.16
CA GLU A 213 -2.91 9.52 -18.06
C GLU A 213 -4.26 8.90 -17.70
N ASP A 214 -4.52 7.69 -18.15
CA ASP A 214 -5.81 7.02 -18.02
C ASP A 214 -5.86 6.05 -16.83
N ALA A 215 -4.80 5.97 -16.01
CA ALA A 215 -4.73 5.10 -14.85
C ALA A 215 -5.61 5.60 -13.70
N LEU A 216 -6.05 4.65 -12.87
CA LEU A 216 -6.63 4.90 -11.56
C LEU A 216 -5.52 4.85 -10.51
N TYR A 217 -5.33 5.92 -9.79
CA TYR A 217 -4.36 6.01 -8.69
C TYR A 217 -5.09 5.82 -7.38
N VAL A 218 -4.62 4.86 -6.60
CA VAL A 218 -5.19 4.49 -5.30
C VAL A 218 -4.25 5.02 -4.22
N PRO A 219 -4.61 6.11 -3.53
CA PRO A 219 -3.81 6.68 -2.45
C PRO A 219 -3.73 5.77 -1.23
N GLY A 220 -2.76 6.03 -0.36
CA GLY A 220 -2.70 5.41 0.96
C GLY A 220 -3.90 5.78 1.82
N HIS A 221 -4.41 7.01 1.67
CA HIS A 221 -5.61 7.50 2.36
C HIS A 221 -6.54 8.24 1.39
N GLY A 222 -7.84 8.03 1.56
CA GLY A 222 -8.85 8.73 0.80
C GLY A 222 -9.40 8.00 -0.43
N ALA A 223 -9.97 8.73 -1.37
CA ALA A 223 -10.63 8.21 -2.57
C ALA A 223 -9.62 7.89 -3.69
N VAL A 224 -10.03 7.05 -4.65
CA VAL A 224 -9.29 6.84 -5.91
C VAL A 224 -9.27 8.14 -6.70
N VAL A 225 -8.11 8.47 -7.26
CA VAL A 225 -7.85 9.71 -8.00
C VAL A 225 -7.33 9.43 -9.41
N ASP A 226 -7.27 10.48 -10.23
CA ASP A 226 -6.72 10.45 -11.59
C ASP A 226 -5.30 11.05 -11.66
N ALA A 227 -4.68 10.97 -12.83
CA ALA A 227 -3.36 11.54 -13.08
C ALA A 227 -3.31 13.07 -12.89
N ALA A 228 -4.42 13.77 -13.11
CA ALA A 228 -4.48 15.22 -12.93
C ALA A 228 -4.35 15.60 -11.45
N PHE A 229 -4.98 14.83 -10.55
CA PHE A 229 -4.82 14.99 -9.10
C PHE A 229 -3.36 14.76 -8.66
N VAL A 230 -2.75 13.66 -9.11
CA VAL A 230 -1.35 13.33 -8.77
C VAL A 230 -0.40 14.44 -9.23
N ARG A 231 -0.59 14.98 -10.43
CA ARG A 231 0.19 16.14 -10.92
C ARG A 231 0.00 17.38 -10.06
N ALA A 232 -1.25 17.69 -9.71
CA ALA A 232 -1.53 18.85 -8.87
C ALA A 232 -0.85 18.74 -7.50
N GLN A 233 -0.90 17.55 -6.89
CA GLN A 233 -0.19 17.28 -5.63
C GLN A 233 1.32 17.38 -5.80
N ARG A 234 1.88 16.81 -6.88
CA ARG A 234 3.32 16.90 -7.20
C ARG A 234 3.77 18.36 -7.30
N ASP A 235 2.99 19.20 -8.02
CA ASP A 235 3.32 20.63 -8.19
C ASP A 235 3.22 21.39 -6.85
N ALA A 236 2.20 21.10 -6.04
CA ALA A 236 2.05 21.66 -4.71
C ALA A 236 3.22 21.28 -3.78
N LEU A 237 3.65 20.02 -3.80
CA LEU A 237 4.80 19.55 -3.01
C LEU A 237 6.12 20.17 -3.51
N ALA A 238 6.30 20.32 -4.84
CA ALA A 238 7.46 21.00 -5.39
C ALA A 238 7.56 22.45 -4.88
N VAL A 239 6.45 23.17 -4.85
CA VAL A 239 6.38 24.52 -4.26
C VAL A 239 6.64 24.48 -2.76
N ARG A 240 5.96 23.59 -2.03
CA ARG A 240 6.08 23.47 -0.56
C ARG A 240 7.51 23.21 -0.12
N PHE A 241 8.25 22.38 -0.85
CA PHE A 241 9.61 21.97 -0.51
C PHE A 241 10.71 22.73 -1.25
N GLY A 242 10.35 23.68 -2.12
CA GLY A 242 11.29 24.48 -2.89
C GLY A 242 12.14 23.64 -3.87
N VAL A 243 11.51 22.64 -4.48
CA VAL A 243 12.10 21.71 -5.47
C VAL A 243 11.57 22.08 -6.85
N SER A 244 12.45 22.03 -7.86
CA SER A 244 12.09 22.35 -9.27
C SER A 244 12.12 21.08 -10.13
#